data_c1e5fa731284f2dcf24ee67cc1914d08
#
_entry.id   c1e5fa731284f2dcf24ee67cc1914d08
#
_cell.length_a   1.000
_cell.length_b   1.000
_cell.length_c   1.000
_cell.angle_alpha   90.00
_cell.angle_beta   90.00
_cell.angle_gamma   90.00
#
_symmetry.space_group_name_H-M   'P 1'
#
loop_
_entity.id
_entity.type
_entity.pdbx_description
1 polymer ?
#
loop_
_entity_poly.entity_id
_entity_poly.type
_entity_poly.pdbx_seq_one_letter_code
_entity_poly.pdbx_strand_id
1 'polypeptide(L)'
;MCPAHSAPSYSSSISVPEGMPALRVGINGFGRIGRLALRALWKLREDIALDVVRINDPGGDAATFAHLLEFDSVHGQWSPGAGITSDADSITLDGQRTAFSSQREIGDTDWSGCDVVIEASGKKKSTEVLNAYLEQGVARVVVSAPVKEEGVLNIVMGVNDHLYNAEQHRIVTAASCTTNCLAPVIKVIQEQFGIRHGSMTTVHDITNTQTILDAPHKDLRRARACGMSLIPTTTGSAKAISAIFPELEGRLNGHAIRVPLANASLTDMVFELNREVTVEE
;
A
#
# COMPACT_ATOMS: atom_id res chain seq x y z
N MET A 1 7.93 5.50 30.92
CA MET A 1 8.28 6.21 29.67
C MET A 1 9.29 5.35 28.96
N CYS A 2 8.87 4.63 27.90
CA CYS A 2 9.82 3.93 27.05
C CYS A 2 10.67 4.94 26.30
N PRO A 3 12.00 4.78 26.22
CA PRO A 3 12.82 5.62 25.38
C PRO A 3 12.38 5.45 23.92
N ALA A 4 12.17 6.57 23.23
CA ALA A 4 11.92 6.58 21.81
C ALA A 4 13.15 5.98 21.10
N HIS A 5 13.07 4.73 20.71
CA HIS A 5 14.03 4.18 19.77
C HIS A 5 13.76 4.88 18.44
N SER A 6 14.75 5.62 17.96
CA SER A 6 14.77 6.14 16.60
C SER A 6 14.54 4.99 15.65
N ALA A 7 13.53 5.10 14.81
CA ALA A 7 13.31 4.14 13.73
C ALA A 7 14.62 3.96 12.97
N PRO A 8 15.01 2.72 12.60
CA PRO A 8 16.18 2.51 11.78
C PRO A 8 16.00 3.33 10.51
N SER A 9 16.95 4.23 10.25
CA SER A 9 17.01 4.92 8.97
C SER A 9 17.19 3.86 7.89
N TYR A 10 16.21 3.67 7.03
CA TYR A 10 16.31 2.88 5.80
C TYR A 10 17.22 3.60 4.78
N SER A 11 18.39 4.04 5.22
CA SER A 11 19.46 4.50 4.34
C SER A 11 20.47 3.39 4.11
N SER A 12 20.03 2.15 3.94
CA SER A 12 20.90 1.14 3.38
C SER A 12 20.95 1.32 1.87
N SER A 13 21.87 2.20 1.41
CA SER A 13 22.62 2.11 0.15
C SER A 13 21.89 1.47 -1.05
N ILE A 14 20.75 2.05 -1.47
CA ILE A 14 20.36 1.96 -2.86
C ILE A 14 21.25 2.98 -3.59
N SER A 15 22.49 2.58 -3.90
CA SER A 15 23.32 3.40 -4.78
C SER A 15 22.87 3.15 -6.21
N VAL A 16 22.20 4.15 -6.80
CA VAL A 16 21.96 4.16 -8.24
C VAL A 16 23.31 4.40 -8.90
N PRO A 17 23.78 3.56 -9.86
CA PRO A 17 24.99 3.82 -10.59
C PRO A 17 24.94 5.18 -11.26
N GLU A 18 26.01 5.99 -11.18
CA GLU A 18 26.12 7.28 -11.87
C GLU A 18 25.83 7.13 -13.36
N GLY A 19 24.93 7.97 -13.88
CA GLY A 19 24.58 7.96 -15.30
C GLY A 19 23.41 7.09 -15.72
N MET A 20 22.74 6.38 -14.78
CA MET A 20 21.48 5.72 -15.12
C MET A 20 20.36 6.77 -15.29
N PRO A 21 19.51 6.64 -16.33
CA PRO A 21 18.35 7.51 -16.48
C PRO A 21 17.40 7.32 -15.28
N ALA A 22 16.70 8.39 -14.89
CA ALA A 22 15.71 8.34 -13.83
C ALA A 22 14.60 7.33 -14.17
N LEU A 23 14.19 6.53 -13.19
CA LEU A 23 13.09 5.58 -13.32
C LEU A 23 11.77 6.36 -13.45
N ARG A 24 11.06 6.17 -14.55
CA ARG A 24 9.80 6.87 -14.85
C ARG A 24 8.63 6.13 -14.22
N VAL A 25 7.98 6.76 -13.26
CA VAL A 25 6.89 6.16 -12.48
C VAL A 25 5.53 6.75 -12.90
N GLY A 26 4.57 5.88 -13.15
CA GLY A 26 3.16 6.23 -13.28
C GLY A 26 2.38 5.87 -12.02
N ILE A 27 1.34 6.65 -11.70
CA ILE A 27 0.43 6.36 -10.58
C ILE A 27 -1.00 6.30 -11.11
N ASN A 28 -1.64 5.14 -11.03
CA ASN A 28 -3.06 4.98 -11.33
C ASN A 28 -3.87 4.86 -10.05
N GLY A 29 -4.81 5.77 -9.85
CA GLY A 29 -5.53 5.95 -8.60
C GLY A 29 -4.83 6.94 -7.67
N PHE A 30 -5.31 8.17 -7.66
CA PHE A 30 -4.71 9.28 -6.89
C PHE A 30 -5.52 9.59 -5.62
N GLY A 31 -6.09 8.54 -5.03
CA GLY A 31 -6.72 8.56 -3.70
C GLY A 31 -5.68 8.74 -2.58
N ARG A 32 -6.02 8.36 -1.35
CA ARG A 32 -5.11 8.47 -0.19
C ARG A 32 -3.75 7.82 -0.45
N ILE A 33 -3.75 6.56 -0.92
CA ILE A 33 -2.51 5.80 -1.11
C ILE A 33 -1.67 6.39 -2.24
N GLY A 34 -2.26 6.71 -3.40
CA GLY A 34 -1.53 7.29 -4.54
C GLY A 34 -0.87 8.62 -4.20
N ARG A 35 -1.58 9.52 -3.49
CA ARG A 35 -1.01 10.80 -3.05
C ARG A 35 0.11 10.64 -2.04
N LEU A 36 -0.04 9.74 -1.07
CA LEU A 36 1.01 9.48 -0.07
C LEU A 36 2.22 8.76 -0.69
N ALA A 37 1.99 7.87 -1.65
CA ALA A 37 3.07 7.27 -2.43
C ALA A 37 3.87 8.34 -3.17
N LEU A 38 3.19 9.29 -3.84
CA LEU A 38 3.88 10.40 -4.49
C LEU A 38 4.69 11.25 -3.50
N ARG A 39 4.13 11.63 -2.34
CA ARG A 39 4.87 12.36 -1.30
C ARG A 39 6.10 11.58 -0.81
N ALA A 40 6.01 10.26 -0.69
CA ALA A 40 7.14 9.40 -0.30
C ALA A 40 8.20 9.32 -1.39
N LEU A 41 7.79 9.07 -2.64
CA LEU A 41 8.68 9.07 -3.80
C LEU A 41 9.41 10.40 -3.98
N TRP A 42 8.71 11.51 -3.76
CA TRP A 42 9.30 12.85 -3.83
C TRP A 42 10.45 13.05 -2.86
N LYS A 43 10.36 12.48 -1.66
CA LYS A 43 11.46 12.54 -0.67
C LYS A 43 12.66 11.69 -1.07
N LEU A 44 12.41 10.59 -1.80
CA LEU A 44 13.44 9.62 -2.20
C LEU A 44 14.03 9.91 -3.58
N ARG A 45 13.48 10.88 -4.35
CA ARG A 45 13.82 11.09 -5.76
C ARG A 45 15.30 11.38 -6.02
N GLU A 46 15.98 12.02 -5.07
CA GLU A 46 17.40 12.34 -5.17
C GLU A 46 18.27 11.11 -4.88
N ASP A 47 17.82 10.25 -3.97
CA ASP A 47 18.56 9.05 -3.55
C ASP A 47 18.47 7.92 -4.58
N ILE A 48 17.32 7.79 -5.26
CA ILE A 48 17.03 6.65 -6.15
C ILE A 48 16.76 7.04 -7.60
N ALA A 49 17.05 8.29 -8.01
CA ALA A 49 16.87 8.79 -9.37
C ALA A 49 15.54 8.34 -10.00
N LEU A 50 14.42 8.86 -9.51
CA LEU A 50 13.09 8.57 -10.04
C LEU A 50 12.31 9.84 -10.34
N ASP A 51 11.43 9.75 -11.34
CA ASP A 51 10.51 10.80 -11.73
C ASP A 51 9.08 10.25 -11.82
N VAL A 52 8.12 10.94 -11.19
CA VAL A 52 6.70 10.66 -11.42
C VAL A 52 6.25 11.42 -12.66
N VAL A 53 6.03 10.69 -13.74
CA VAL A 53 5.75 11.28 -15.07
C VAL A 53 4.27 11.28 -15.44
N ARG A 54 3.46 10.41 -14.81
CA ARG A 54 2.03 10.26 -15.10
C ARG A 54 1.21 9.98 -13.86
N ILE A 55 0.07 10.64 -13.76
CA ILE A 55 -0.99 10.38 -12.77
C ILE A 55 -2.31 10.20 -13.52
N ASN A 56 -3.11 9.23 -13.09
CA ASN A 56 -4.47 9.05 -13.57
C ASN A 56 -5.43 8.79 -12.41
N ASP A 57 -6.57 9.48 -12.39
CA ASP A 57 -7.69 9.15 -11.48
C ASP A 57 -9.01 9.69 -12.04
N PRO A 58 -10.03 8.83 -12.25
CA PRO A 58 -11.33 9.22 -12.79
C PRO A 58 -12.22 9.98 -11.80
N GLY A 59 -11.79 10.19 -10.55
CA GLY A 59 -12.59 10.79 -9.48
C GLY A 59 -12.61 12.32 -9.47
N GLY A 60 -11.78 12.98 -10.31
CA GLY A 60 -11.70 14.44 -10.35
C GLY A 60 -10.77 14.95 -11.44
N ASP A 61 -10.54 16.24 -11.46
CA ASP A 61 -9.61 16.93 -12.34
C ASP A 61 -8.25 17.19 -11.67
N ALA A 62 -7.29 17.70 -12.46
CA ALA A 62 -5.94 17.99 -11.97
C ALA A 62 -5.95 19.03 -10.83
N ALA A 63 -6.81 20.04 -10.90
CA ALA A 63 -6.91 21.08 -9.88
C ALA A 63 -7.40 20.53 -8.54
N THR A 64 -8.43 19.68 -8.56
CA THR A 64 -8.93 18.98 -7.37
C THR A 64 -7.85 18.11 -6.74
N PHE A 65 -7.13 17.34 -7.55
CA PHE A 65 -6.10 16.46 -7.02
C PHE A 65 -4.82 17.20 -6.59
N ALA A 66 -4.46 18.32 -7.21
CA ALA A 66 -3.39 19.19 -6.74
C ALA A 66 -3.71 19.74 -5.33
N HIS A 67 -4.96 20.22 -5.14
CA HIS A 67 -5.43 20.67 -3.83
C HIS A 67 -5.40 19.54 -2.77
N LEU A 68 -5.90 18.34 -3.10
CA LEU A 68 -5.88 17.20 -2.18
C LEU A 68 -4.47 16.65 -1.93
N LEU A 69 -3.52 16.86 -2.84
CA LEU A 69 -2.12 16.53 -2.65
C LEU A 69 -1.46 17.51 -1.68
N GLU A 70 -1.78 18.80 -1.78
CA GLU A 70 -1.25 19.83 -0.89
C GLU A 70 -1.86 19.74 0.51
N PHE A 71 -3.18 19.56 0.61
CA PHE A 71 -3.92 19.57 1.88
C PHE A 71 -4.44 18.17 2.22
N ASP A 72 -3.87 17.53 3.22
CA ASP A 72 -4.31 16.23 3.73
C ASP A 72 -4.75 16.35 5.18
N SER A 73 -5.95 15.85 5.50
CA SER A 73 -6.56 15.97 6.83
C SER A 73 -5.80 15.23 7.93
N VAL A 74 -4.99 14.23 7.57
CA VAL A 74 -4.20 13.40 8.51
C VAL A 74 -2.73 13.82 8.49
N HIS A 75 -2.15 13.98 7.30
CA HIS A 75 -0.73 14.22 7.10
C HIS A 75 -0.38 15.70 6.94
N GLY A 76 -1.39 16.58 7.03
CA GLY A 76 -1.20 18.03 6.99
C GLY A 76 -0.83 18.57 5.60
N GLN A 77 -0.56 19.87 5.59
CA GLN A 77 -0.14 20.58 4.39
C GLN A 77 1.25 20.13 3.94
N TRP A 78 1.40 19.94 2.63
CA TRP A 78 2.65 19.60 1.98
C TRP A 78 2.82 20.41 0.71
N SER A 79 3.85 21.23 0.66
CA SER A 79 4.14 22.11 -0.49
C SER A 79 5.66 22.10 -0.70
N PRO A 80 6.17 21.27 -1.63
CA PRO A 80 7.59 21.18 -1.89
C PRO A 80 8.09 22.39 -2.71
N GLY A 81 9.24 22.94 -2.35
CA GLY A 81 9.94 23.98 -3.08
C GLY A 81 9.05 25.16 -3.52
N ALA A 82 8.89 25.34 -4.82
CA ALA A 82 8.05 26.36 -5.44
C ALA A 82 6.53 26.08 -5.35
N GLY A 83 6.13 25.02 -4.66
CA GLY A 83 4.74 24.69 -4.42
C GLY A 83 4.12 23.71 -5.41
N ILE A 84 2.79 23.56 -5.32
CA ILE A 84 2.00 22.69 -6.17
C ILE A 84 1.06 23.57 -7.02
N THR A 85 1.10 23.38 -8.32
CA THR A 85 0.18 24.04 -9.27
C THR A 85 -0.41 23.02 -10.23
N SER A 86 -1.43 23.40 -10.98
CA SER A 86 -2.05 22.54 -11.99
C SER A 86 -2.53 23.33 -13.19
N ASP A 87 -2.63 22.65 -14.31
CA ASP A 87 -3.39 23.06 -15.49
C ASP A 87 -4.42 21.96 -15.85
N ALA A 88 -4.99 22.00 -17.04
CA ALA A 88 -6.07 21.09 -17.44
C ALA A 88 -5.61 19.62 -17.49
N ASP A 89 -4.35 19.35 -17.78
CA ASP A 89 -3.80 18.03 -18.07
C ASP A 89 -2.50 17.72 -17.31
N SER A 90 -2.18 18.49 -16.26
CA SER A 90 -1.00 18.25 -15.45
C SER A 90 -1.12 18.76 -14.01
N ILE A 91 -0.29 18.18 -13.15
CA ILE A 91 0.04 18.67 -11.81
C ILE A 91 1.54 18.98 -11.81
N THR A 92 1.92 20.16 -11.36
CA THR A 92 3.32 20.61 -11.31
C THR A 92 3.75 20.70 -9.84
N LEU A 93 4.84 20.03 -9.49
CA LEU A 93 5.43 20.02 -8.17
C LEU A 93 6.83 20.65 -8.25
N ASP A 94 7.07 21.72 -7.52
CA ASP A 94 8.38 22.38 -7.50
C ASP A 94 8.95 22.65 -8.93
N GLY A 95 8.07 23.05 -9.86
CA GLY A 95 8.43 23.27 -11.26
C GLY A 95 8.49 22.00 -12.14
N GLN A 96 8.46 20.81 -11.58
CA GLN A 96 8.42 19.56 -12.32
C GLN A 96 6.99 19.20 -12.72
N ARG A 97 6.73 19.13 -14.03
CA ARG A 97 5.41 18.83 -14.59
C ARG A 97 5.17 17.32 -14.66
N THR A 98 4.05 16.87 -14.08
CA THR A 98 3.56 15.50 -14.15
C THR A 98 2.24 15.47 -14.94
N ALA A 99 2.16 14.69 -16.01
CA ALA A 99 0.95 14.59 -16.81
C ALA A 99 -0.21 13.96 -16.00
N PHE A 100 -1.40 14.52 -16.15
CA PHE A 100 -2.61 14.05 -15.48
C PHE A 100 -3.70 13.64 -16.49
N SER A 101 -4.42 12.57 -16.17
CA SER A 101 -5.61 12.12 -16.91
C SER A 101 -6.69 11.62 -15.97
N SER A 102 -7.95 11.60 -16.43
CA SER A 102 -9.10 11.13 -15.63
C SER A 102 -9.86 10.01 -16.33
N GLN A 103 -9.13 8.93 -16.68
CA GLN A 103 -9.67 7.80 -17.43
C GLN A 103 -10.03 6.63 -16.50
N ARG A 104 -11.09 5.89 -16.83
CA ARG A 104 -11.54 4.74 -16.04
C ARG A 104 -10.79 3.47 -16.34
N GLU A 105 -10.53 3.23 -17.61
CA GLU A 105 -9.87 2.02 -18.06
C GLU A 105 -8.37 2.27 -18.27
N ILE A 106 -7.56 1.25 -18.01
CA ILE A 106 -6.10 1.33 -18.14
C ILE A 106 -5.72 1.68 -19.58
N GLY A 107 -6.42 1.08 -20.55
CA GLY A 107 -6.14 1.27 -21.97
C GLY A 107 -6.46 2.66 -22.50
N ASP A 108 -7.25 3.46 -21.78
CA ASP A 108 -7.61 4.83 -22.19
C ASP A 108 -6.55 5.87 -21.77
N THR A 109 -5.55 5.46 -21.00
CA THR A 109 -4.41 6.28 -20.59
C THR A 109 -3.14 5.75 -21.25
N ASP A 110 -2.33 6.61 -21.82
CA ASP A 110 -1.02 6.26 -22.37
C ASP A 110 0.00 6.09 -21.23
N TRP A 111 0.40 4.84 -20.96
CA TRP A 111 1.40 4.44 -19.97
C TRP A 111 2.77 4.15 -20.58
N SER A 112 2.92 4.24 -21.91
CA SER A 112 4.17 3.87 -22.63
C SER A 112 5.40 4.66 -22.18
N GLY A 113 5.18 5.84 -21.58
CA GLY A 113 6.23 6.66 -20.99
C GLY A 113 6.67 6.22 -19.59
N CYS A 114 6.10 5.16 -19.00
CA CYS A 114 6.38 4.70 -17.65
C CYS A 114 7.19 3.39 -17.66
N ASP A 115 8.21 3.31 -16.84
CA ASP A 115 8.96 2.07 -16.58
C ASP A 115 8.26 1.22 -15.53
N VAL A 116 7.67 1.89 -14.51
CA VAL A 116 6.91 1.27 -13.43
C VAL A 116 5.57 1.99 -13.26
N VAL A 117 4.50 1.24 -13.02
CA VAL A 117 3.22 1.81 -12.61
C VAL A 117 2.85 1.35 -11.20
N ILE A 118 2.50 2.30 -10.34
CA ILE A 118 1.87 2.05 -9.04
C ILE A 118 0.35 2.04 -9.26
N GLU A 119 -0.25 0.85 -9.16
CA GLU A 119 -1.70 0.68 -9.22
C GLU A 119 -2.31 0.87 -7.83
N ALA A 120 -2.88 2.02 -7.57
CA ALA A 120 -3.44 2.43 -6.28
C ALA A 120 -4.95 2.75 -6.34
N SER A 121 -5.66 2.41 -7.43
CA SER A 121 -7.11 2.63 -7.54
C SER A 121 -7.92 1.74 -6.59
N GLY A 122 -7.34 0.63 -6.14
CA GLY A 122 -8.01 -0.37 -5.31
C GLY A 122 -9.08 -1.20 -6.05
N LYS A 123 -9.21 -1.02 -7.36
CA LYS A 123 -10.24 -1.67 -8.20
C LYS A 123 -9.66 -2.70 -9.17
N LYS A 124 -8.47 -2.46 -9.69
CA LYS A 124 -7.79 -3.30 -10.68
C LYS A 124 -6.91 -4.32 -9.95
N LYS A 125 -7.41 -5.57 -9.76
CA LYS A 125 -6.79 -6.59 -8.89
C LYS A 125 -6.70 -7.98 -9.53
N SER A 126 -6.85 -8.08 -10.85
CA SER A 126 -6.62 -9.32 -11.58
C SER A 126 -5.47 -9.15 -12.55
N THR A 127 -4.71 -10.20 -12.77
CA THR A 127 -3.59 -10.21 -13.73
C THR A 127 -4.07 -9.91 -15.14
N GLU A 128 -5.26 -10.39 -15.50
CA GLU A 128 -5.91 -10.10 -16.78
C GLU A 128 -6.01 -8.58 -17.02
N VAL A 129 -6.52 -7.83 -16.05
CA VAL A 129 -6.68 -6.38 -16.17
C VAL A 129 -5.33 -5.67 -16.08
N LEU A 130 -4.43 -6.12 -15.20
CA LEU A 130 -3.12 -5.50 -14.98
C LEU A 130 -2.16 -5.71 -16.16
N ASN A 131 -2.34 -6.73 -16.96
CA ASN A 131 -1.55 -6.97 -18.17
C ASN A 131 -1.68 -5.82 -19.19
N ALA A 132 -2.77 -5.05 -19.16
CA ALA A 132 -2.94 -3.88 -20.01
C ALA A 132 -1.84 -2.82 -19.84
N TYR A 133 -1.18 -2.75 -18.68
CA TYR A 133 0.02 -1.92 -18.52
C TYR A 133 1.22 -2.53 -19.24
N LEU A 134 1.42 -3.84 -19.08
CA LEU A 134 2.55 -4.55 -19.66
C LEU A 134 2.49 -4.57 -21.19
N GLU A 135 1.29 -4.60 -21.75
CA GLU A 135 1.02 -4.51 -23.20
C GLU A 135 1.38 -3.14 -23.77
N GLN A 136 1.33 -2.10 -22.96
CA GLN A 136 1.77 -0.76 -23.33
C GLN A 136 3.29 -0.52 -23.13
N GLY A 137 4.04 -1.55 -22.72
CA GLY A 137 5.50 -1.45 -22.56
C GLY A 137 5.97 -1.14 -21.13
N VAL A 138 5.06 -0.99 -20.18
CA VAL A 138 5.43 -0.86 -18.75
C VAL A 138 6.20 -2.10 -18.30
N ALA A 139 7.37 -1.92 -17.72
CA ALA A 139 8.21 -3.05 -17.32
C ALA A 139 7.68 -3.74 -16.06
N ARG A 140 7.15 -2.99 -15.10
CA ARG A 140 6.69 -3.50 -13.81
C ARG A 140 5.42 -2.80 -13.33
N VAL A 141 4.56 -3.56 -12.63
CA VAL A 141 3.37 -3.02 -11.96
C VAL A 141 3.46 -3.36 -10.47
N VAL A 142 3.33 -2.34 -9.62
CA VAL A 142 3.28 -2.47 -8.16
C VAL A 142 1.86 -2.16 -7.71
N VAL A 143 1.13 -3.16 -7.27
CA VAL A 143 -0.26 -2.99 -6.81
C VAL A 143 -0.28 -2.68 -5.32
N SER A 144 -0.93 -1.60 -4.92
CA SER A 144 -1.04 -1.17 -3.51
C SER A 144 -2.00 -2.02 -2.66
N ALA A 145 -2.54 -3.09 -3.22
CA ALA A 145 -3.48 -3.99 -2.57
C ALA A 145 -3.17 -5.44 -2.97
N PRO A 146 -3.50 -6.44 -2.13
CA PRO A 146 -3.17 -7.83 -2.44
C PRO A 146 -3.92 -8.33 -3.70
N VAL A 147 -3.21 -9.04 -4.54
CA VAL A 147 -3.72 -9.83 -5.66
C VAL A 147 -3.64 -11.30 -5.28
N LYS A 148 -4.75 -12.03 -5.40
CA LYS A 148 -4.88 -13.43 -4.93
C LYS A 148 -4.79 -14.42 -6.10
N GLU A 149 -3.89 -14.16 -7.02
CA GLU A 149 -3.71 -15.00 -8.20
C GLU A 149 -2.32 -15.63 -8.17
N GLU A 150 -2.20 -16.84 -8.72
CA GLU A 150 -0.95 -17.57 -8.83
C GLU A 150 0.05 -16.76 -9.68
N GLY A 151 1.31 -16.78 -9.30
CA GLY A 151 2.37 -16.04 -9.99
C GLY A 151 2.51 -14.57 -9.59
N VAL A 152 1.60 -14.03 -8.77
CA VAL A 152 1.73 -12.67 -8.23
C VAL A 152 2.33 -12.72 -6.82
N LEU A 153 3.51 -12.12 -6.68
CA LEU A 153 4.18 -12.04 -5.37
C LEU A 153 3.62 -10.88 -4.55
N ASN A 154 3.01 -11.23 -3.41
CA ASN A 154 2.59 -10.24 -2.40
C ASN A 154 3.76 -10.00 -1.46
N ILE A 155 4.44 -8.85 -1.59
CA ILE A 155 5.68 -8.52 -0.90
C ILE A 155 5.40 -7.82 0.42
N VAL A 156 6.04 -8.27 1.48
CA VAL A 156 6.24 -7.55 2.74
C VAL A 156 7.75 -7.35 2.91
N MET A 157 8.19 -6.09 2.85
CA MET A 157 9.60 -5.75 2.94
C MET A 157 10.21 -6.22 4.26
N GLY A 158 11.42 -6.79 4.19
CA GLY A 158 12.12 -7.39 5.32
C GLY A 158 11.62 -8.79 5.72
N VAL A 159 10.58 -9.30 5.06
CA VAL A 159 10.01 -10.62 5.35
C VAL A 159 10.22 -11.57 4.18
N ASN A 160 9.64 -11.28 3.02
CA ASN A 160 9.69 -12.15 1.85
C ASN A 160 10.12 -11.43 0.55
N ASP A 161 10.65 -10.23 0.64
CA ASP A 161 11.15 -9.45 -0.50
C ASP A 161 12.32 -10.15 -1.21
N HIS A 162 13.08 -10.99 -0.51
CA HIS A 162 14.14 -11.84 -1.08
C HIS A 162 13.62 -12.87 -2.10
N LEU A 163 12.30 -13.13 -2.13
CA LEU A 163 11.66 -14.00 -3.13
C LEU A 163 11.43 -13.28 -4.47
N TYR A 164 11.64 -11.95 -4.52
CA TYR A 164 11.45 -11.20 -5.75
C TYR A 164 12.47 -11.63 -6.81
N ASN A 165 11.95 -11.98 -7.98
CA ASN A 165 12.74 -12.29 -9.17
C ASN A 165 12.26 -11.40 -10.32
N ALA A 166 13.14 -10.56 -10.84
CA ALA A 166 12.80 -9.59 -11.87
C ALA A 166 12.37 -10.21 -13.21
N GLU A 167 12.80 -11.43 -13.51
CA GLU A 167 12.42 -12.12 -14.74
C GLU A 167 11.01 -12.73 -14.67
N GLN A 168 10.59 -13.11 -13.46
CA GLN A 168 9.33 -13.82 -13.22
C GLN A 168 8.21 -12.89 -12.74
N HIS A 169 8.53 -11.92 -11.89
CA HIS A 169 7.56 -11.08 -11.19
C HIS A 169 7.42 -9.71 -11.85
N ARG A 170 6.67 -9.65 -12.95
CA ARG A 170 6.36 -8.36 -13.61
C ARG A 170 5.24 -7.60 -12.89
N ILE A 171 4.36 -8.30 -12.19
CA ILE A 171 3.32 -7.75 -11.32
C ILE A 171 3.62 -8.20 -9.91
N VAL A 172 3.79 -7.25 -9.00
CA VAL A 172 3.98 -7.48 -7.57
C VAL A 172 3.00 -6.63 -6.78
N THR A 173 2.79 -6.96 -5.51
CA THR A 173 1.94 -6.15 -4.64
C THR A 173 2.66 -5.76 -3.37
N ALA A 174 2.23 -4.66 -2.75
CA ALA A 174 2.64 -4.27 -1.40
C ALA A 174 1.80 -4.98 -0.31
N ALA A 175 1.15 -6.10 -0.63
CA ALA A 175 0.26 -6.84 0.27
C ALA A 175 -0.86 -5.94 0.87
N SER A 176 -1.29 -6.22 2.10
CA SER A 176 -2.28 -5.38 2.82
C SER A 176 -1.64 -4.69 4.02
N CYS A 177 -2.25 -3.59 4.48
CA CYS A 177 -1.79 -2.86 5.67
C CYS A 177 -1.64 -3.77 6.90
N THR A 178 -2.66 -4.59 7.18
CA THR A 178 -2.62 -5.54 8.30
C THR A 178 -1.57 -6.63 8.10
N THR A 179 -1.38 -7.12 6.87
CA THR A 179 -0.33 -8.10 6.58
C THR A 179 1.07 -7.52 6.80
N ASN A 180 1.29 -6.26 6.42
CA ASN A 180 2.56 -5.56 6.68
C ASN A 180 2.80 -5.32 8.18
N CYS A 181 1.76 -5.20 8.99
CA CYS A 181 1.87 -5.13 10.45
C CYS A 181 2.20 -6.50 11.07
N LEU A 182 1.51 -7.56 10.63
CA LEU A 182 1.60 -8.89 11.22
C LEU A 182 2.87 -9.65 10.83
N ALA A 183 3.23 -9.64 9.56
CA ALA A 183 4.26 -10.53 9.04
C ALA A 183 5.65 -10.32 9.67
N PRO A 184 6.14 -9.09 9.92
CA PRO A 184 7.41 -8.90 10.60
C PRO A 184 7.43 -9.44 12.04
N VAL A 185 6.33 -9.27 12.78
CA VAL A 185 6.20 -9.78 14.16
C VAL A 185 6.15 -11.30 14.14
N ILE A 186 5.32 -11.88 13.28
CA ILE A 186 5.18 -13.33 13.12
C ILE A 186 6.52 -13.96 12.71
N LYS A 187 7.28 -13.31 11.80
CA LYS A 187 8.60 -13.77 11.39
C LYS A 187 9.51 -13.97 12.60
N VAL A 188 9.66 -12.95 13.44
CA VAL A 188 10.51 -13.00 14.63
C VAL A 188 10.05 -14.08 15.60
N ILE A 189 8.77 -14.12 15.92
CA ILE A 189 8.21 -15.11 16.86
C ILE A 189 8.33 -16.54 16.32
N GLN A 190 8.04 -16.73 15.04
CA GLN A 190 8.12 -18.05 14.39
C GLN A 190 9.56 -18.57 14.33
N GLU A 191 10.51 -17.71 13.95
CA GLU A 191 11.93 -18.08 13.82
C GLU A 191 12.58 -18.38 15.17
N GLN A 192 12.21 -17.64 16.22
CA GLN A 192 12.86 -17.77 17.55
C GLN A 192 12.19 -18.82 18.45
N PHE A 193 10.88 -18.92 18.38
CA PHE A 193 10.10 -19.69 19.37
C PHE A 193 9.21 -20.76 18.73
N GLY A 194 8.86 -20.60 17.46
CA GLY A 194 7.85 -21.41 16.78
C GLY A 194 6.44 -21.14 17.27
N ILE A 195 5.49 -21.08 16.36
CA ILE A 195 4.09 -20.82 16.65
C ILE A 195 3.30 -22.12 16.46
N ARG A 196 2.61 -22.58 17.52
CA ARG A 196 1.70 -23.72 17.45
C ARG A 196 0.35 -23.30 16.86
N HIS A 197 -0.23 -22.25 17.38
CA HIS A 197 -1.42 -21.56 16.87
C HIS A 197 -1.55 -20.18 17.50
N GLY A 198 -2.45 -19.36 16.96
CA GLY A 198 -2.68 -18.02 17.49
C GLY A 198 -3.93 -17.36 16.96
N SER A 199 -4.26 -16.25 17.58
CA SER A 199 -5.36 -15.39 17.15
C SER A 199 -4.92 -13.93 17.11
N MET A 200 -5.60 -13.15 16.26
CA MET A 200 -5.35 -11.71 16.15
C MET A 200 -6.66 -10.94 16.10
N THR A 201 -6.65 -9.78 16.74
CA THR A 201 -7.71 -8.78 16.62
C THR A 201 -7.11 -7.48 16.11
N THR A 202 -7.57 -6.99 14.96
CA THR A 202 -7.16 -5.69 14.47
C THR A 202 -8.23 -4.65 14.80
N VAL A 203 -7.91 -3.72 15.70
CA VAL A 203 -8.67 -2.49 15.92
C VAL A 203 -8.26 -1.54 14.82
N HIS A 204 -9.11 -1.43 13.79
CA HIS A 204 -8.71 -0.93 12.48
C HIS A 204 -9.39 0.41 12.17
N ASP A 205 -8.64 1.36 11.63
CA ASP A 205 -9.16 2.60 11.11
C ASP A 205 -10.24 2.40 10.03
N ILE A 206 -10.97 3.45 9.72
CA ILE A 206 -11.93 3.45 8.61
C ILE A 206 -11.19 3.51 7.27
N THR A 207 -11.75 2.84 6.29
CA THR A 207 -11.28 2.88 4.90
C THR A 207 -12.46 3.15 3.97
N ASN A 208 -12.23 3.31 2.68
CA ASN A 208 -13.30 3.52 1.68
C ASN A 208 -14.31 2.35 1.57
N THR A 209 -14.14 1.28 2.35
CA THR A 209 -15.12 0.19 2.46
C THR A 209 -16.18 0.44 3.53
N GLN A 210 -16.04 1.47 4.34
CA GLN A 210 -17.04 1.96 5.29
C GLN A 210 -17.86 3.09 4.68
N THR A 211 -19.08 3.26 5.18
CA THR A 211 -19.97 4.35 4.80
C THR A 211 -19.98 5.44 5.88
N ILE A 212 -20.01 6.70 5.48
CA ILE A 212 -20.10 7.83 6.43
C ILE A 212 -21.47 7.82 7.12
N LEU A 213 -22.53 7.70 6.33
CA LEU A 213 -23.91 7.50 6.78
C LEU A 213 -24.39 6.11 6.36
N ASP A 214 -25.53 5.67 6.91
CA ASP A 214 -26.13 4.40 6.55
C ASP A 214 -26.34 4.28 5.03
N ALA A 215 -25.79 3.24 4.42
CA ALA A 215 -25.87 3.01 2.97
C ALA A 215 -25.86 1.51 2.65
N PRO A 216 -26.41 1.10 1.51
CA PRO A 216 -26.42 -0.31 1.11
C PRO A 216 -25.00 -0.91 1.05
N HIS A 217 -24.82 -2.04 1.70
CA HIS A 217 -23.60 -2.83 1.66
C HIS A 217 -23.94 -4.32 1.85
N LYS A 218 -23.22 -5.23 1.15
CA LYS A 218 -23.43 -6.69 1.25
C LYS A 218 -23.22 -7.26 2.67
N ASP A 219 -22.32 -6.66 3.44
CA ASP A 219 -22.17 -6.93 4.89
C ASP A 219 -22.94 -5.84 5.63
N LEU A 220 -24.06 -6.21 6.27
CA LEU A 220 -24.97 -5.29 6.95
C LEU A 220 -24.30 -4.53 8.10
N ARG A 221 -23.22 -5.05 8.69
CA ARG A 221 -22.46 -4.35 9.71
C ARG A 221 -21.74 -3.14 9.11
N ARG A 222 -21.25 -3.26 7.86
CA ARG A 222 -20.59 -2.16 7.11
C ARG A 222 -21.59 -1.19 6.47
N ALA A 223 -22.88 -1.51 6.48
CA ALA A 223 -23.95 -0.63 6.03
C ALA A 223 -24.23 0.52 7.01
N ARG A 224 -23.64 0.48 8.20
CA ARG A 224 -23.85 1.45 9.29
C ARG A 224 -22.82 2.57 9.24
N ALA A 225 -23.20 3.74 9.75
CA ALA A 225 -22.37 4.93 9.85
C ALA A 225 -21.08 4.65 10.63
N CYS A 226 -19.94 4.80 9.96
CA CYS A 226 -18.64 4.39 10.51
C CYS A 226 -18.09 5.31 11.61
N GLY A 227 -18.63 6.53 11.72
CA GLY A 227 -18.19 7.51 12.73
C GLY A 227 -18.85 7.36 14.10
N MET A 228 -19.76 6.39 14.28
CA MET A 228 -20.64 6.32 15.47
C MET A 228 -20.49 5.03 16.28
N SER A 229 -19.83 4.01 15.75
CA SER A 229 -19.78 2.70 16.42
C SER A 229 -18.56 1.87 16.04
N LEU A 230 -18.30 0.86 16.87
CA LEU A 230 -17.38 -0.21 16.55
C LEU A 230 -18.06 -1.17 15.58
N ILE A 231 -17.40 -1.52 14.48
CA ILE A 231 -17.98 -2.39 13.44
C ILE A 231 -17.14 -3.66 13.32
N PRO A 232 -17.56 -4.80 13.92
CA PRO A 232 -16.87 -6.07 13.74
C PRO A 232 -16.96 -6.53 12.28
N THR A 233 -15.84 -6.95 11.70
CA THR A 233 -15.77 -7.45 10.33
C THR A 233 -14.80 -8.62 10.23
N THR A 234 -14.92 -9.38 9.15
CA THR A 234 -13.90 -10.37 8.78
C THR A 234 -12.64 -9.67 8.29
N THR A 235 -11.49 -10.31 8.46
CA THR A 235 -10.22 -9.92 7.85
C THR A 235 -9.66 -11.07 7.01
N GLY A 236 -9.08 -10.75 5.87
CA GLY A 236 -8.35 -11.72 5.05
C GLY A 236 -6.90 -11.93 5.48
N SER A 237 -6.44 -11.21 6.52
CA SER A 237 -5.02 -11.13 6.88
C SER A 237 -4.49 -12.45 7.44
N ALA A 238 -5.28 -13.22 8.19
CA ALA A 238 -4.86 -14.55 8.65
C ALA A 238 -4.54 -15.50 7.48
N LYS A 239 -5.38 -15.49 6.43
CA LYS A 239 -5.11 -16.25 5.19
C LYS A 239 -3.94 -15.66 4.39
N ALA A 240 -3.75 -14.34 4.41
CA ALA A 240 -2.63 -13.70 3.72
C ALA A 240 -1.29 -14.06 4.37
N ILE A 241 -1.26 -14.21 5.71
CA ILE A 241 -0.08 -14.69 6.43
C ILE A 241 0.29 -16.11 6.03
N SER A 242 -0.67 -17.02 5.83
CA SER A 242 -0.39 -18.38 5.36
C SER A 242 0.24 -18.43 3.96
N ALA A 243 0.00 -17.41 3.13
CA ALA A 243 0.70 -17.31 1.84
C ALA A 243 2.17 -16.88 1.98
N ILE A 244 2.55 -16.24 3.10
CA ILE A 244 3.92 -15.82 3.39
C ILE A 244 4.63 -16.89 4.23
N PHE A 245 3.93 -17.52 5.17
CA PHE A 245 4.39 -18.58 6.06
C PHE A 245 3.48 -19.83 5.89
N PRO A 246 3.73 -20.66 4.86
CA PRO A 246 2.87 -21.82 4.56
C PRO A 246 2.72 -22.80 5.72
N GLU A 247 3.75 -22.92 6.56
CA GLU A 247 3.75 -23.76 7.75
C GLU A 247 2.72 -23.33 8.82
N LEU A 248 2.21 -22.09 8.74
CA LEU A 248 1.18 -21.56 9.64
C LEU A 248 -0.24 -21.68 9.06
N GLU A 249 -0.40 -22.41 7.96
CA GLU A 249 -1.74 -22.61 7.38
C GLU A 249 -2.67 -23.32 8.37
N GLY A 250 -3.85 -22.73 8.57
CA GLY A 250 -4.85 -23.24 9.51
C GLY A 250 -4.53 -23.02 10.99
N ARG A 251 -3.35 -22.48 11.33
CA ARG A 251 -2.92 -22.26 12.73
C ARG A 251 -3.23 -20.85 13.24
N LEU A 252 -3.50 -19.91 12.34
CA LEU A 252 -3.81 -18.52 12.70
C LEU A 252 -5.24 -18.18 12.33
N ASN A 253 -5.94 -17.51 13.24
CA ASN A 253 -7.28 -16.99 13.02
C ASN A 253 -7.32 -15.51 13.40
N GLY A 254 -8.33 -14.77 12.91
CA GLY A 254 -8.43 -13.37 13.26
C GLY A 254 -9.67 -12.67 12.72
N HIS A 255 -9.94 -11.53 13.33
CA HIS A 255 -11.02 -10.64 12.92
C HIS A 255 -10.57 -9.17 13.04
N ALA A 256 -11.37 -8.26 12.50
CA ALA A 256 -11.15 -6.84 12.60
C ALA A 256 -12.35 -6.15 13.25
N ILE A 257 -12.08 -5.11 13.99
CA ILE A 257 -13.08 -4.18 14.51
C ILE A 257 -12.77 -2.82 13.92
N ARG A 258 -13.63 -2.30 13.03
CA ARG A 258 -13.49 -0.95 12.52
C ARG A 258 -13.91 0.05 13.59
N VAL A 259 -13.08 1.08 13.74
CA VAL A 259 -13.27 2.13 14.76
C VAL A 259 -13.29 3.50 14.09
N PRO A 260 -13.94 4.53 14.67
CA PRO A 260 -14.05 5.87 14.08
C PRO A 260 -12.73 6.65 14.16
N LEU A 261 -11.69 6.11 13.58
CA LEU A 261 -10.38 6.75 13.43
C LEU A 261 -10.06 6.93 11.95
N ALA A 262 -9.51 8.09 11.59
CA ALA A 262 -9.18 8.40 10.21
C ALA A 262 -7.89 7.71 9.73
N ASN A 263 -7.01 7.32 10.66
CA ASN A 263 -5.71 6.74 10.35
C ASN A 263 -5.16 5.94 11.53
N ALA A 264 -4.30 4.99 11.23
CA ALA A 264 -3.65 4.04 12.12
C ALA A 264 -4.58 2.94 12.67
N SER A 265 -3.97 1.81 12.96
CA SER A 265 -4.63 0.63 13.52
C SER A 265 -3.74 0.00 14.58
N LEU A 266 -4.37 -0.67 15.55
CA LEU A 266 -3.68 -1.48 16.55
C LEU A 266 -4.03 -2.94 16.30
N THR A 267 -3.03 -3.81 16.31
CA THR A 267 -3.26 -5.25 16.22
C THR A 267 -2.81 -5.93 17.51
N ASP A 268 -3.74 -6.59 18.14
CA ASP A 268 -3.51 -7.47 19.29
C ASP A 268 -3.32 -8.91 18.81
N MET A 269 -2.24 -9.57 19.26
CA MET A 269 -1.88 -10.92 18.85
C MET A 269 -1.60 -11.78 20.06
N VAL A 270 -2.17 -12.98 20.07
CA VAL A 270 -1.93 -13.99 21.10
C VAL A 270 -1.45 -15.26 20.42
N PHE A 271 -0.30 -15.78 20.85
CA PHE A 271 0.28 -17.01 20.30
C PHE A 271 0.49 -18.06 21.39
N GLU A 272 0.20 -19.30 21.08
CA GLU A 272 0.75 -20.44 21.78
C GLU A 272 2.03 -20.88 21.06
N LEU A 273 3.13 -20.90 21.80
CA LEU A 273 4.46 -21.18 21.27
C LEU A 273 4.80 -22.68 21.40
N ASN A 274 5.80 -23.11 20.63
CA ASN A 274 6.25 -24.51 20.67
C ASN A 274 7.10 -24.82 21.93
N ARG A 275 7.60 -23.79 22.63
CA ARG A 275 8.33 -23.91 23.89
C ARG A 275 7.94 -22.81 24.87
N GLU A 276 8.21 -23.04 26.14
CA GLU A 276 8.11 -22.00 27.16
C GLU A 276 9.15 -20.92 26.92
N VAL A 277 8.78 -19.68 27.17
CA VAL A 277 9.62 -18.48 27.02
C VAL A 277 9.38 -17.54 28.19
N THR A 278 10.35 -16.70 28.47
CA THR A 278 10.21 -15.61 29.44
C THR A 278 9.97 -14.30 28.72
N VAL A 279 9.64 -13.24 29.48
CA VAL A 279 9.43 -11.89 28.92
C VAL A 279 10.77 -11.27 28.47
N GLU A 280 11.86 -11.70 29.09
CA GLU A 280 13.21 -11.23 28.80
C GLU A 280 13.79 -11.79 27.50
N GLU A 281 13.32 -12.98 27.06
CA GLU A 281 13.66 -13.57 25.78
C GLU A 281 12.95 -12.86 24.63
#